data_85b3c34ea17b22d7507673b9b8b47eb6
#
_entry.id   85b3c34ea17b22d7507673b9b8b47eb6
#
_cell.length_a   1.000
_cell.length_b   1.000
_cell.length_c   1.000
_cell.angle_alpha   90.00
_cell.angle_beta   90.00
_cell.angle_gamma   90.00
#
_symmetry.space_group_name_H-M   'P 1'
#
loop_
_entity.id
_entity.type
_entity.pdbx_description
1 polymer ?
#
loop_
_entity_poly.entity_id
_entity_poly.type
_entity_poly.pdbx_seq_one_letter_code
_entity_poly.pdbx_strand_id
1 'polypeptide(L)'
;MTPYVVFNGATGGLGRHLGAAMADRSLSSWPIRTRLGDSAGFAHELDQLPMERGSIATFIQSAGMVSIKECEENPAAAHDVNVGRTVATVETFIDWTLSHGITPGILFVSSGHVYAPPRTGTRLTETSTVEPRSVYAKTEVEGENQVRALAAERDVQLAICRVFGMIGPDQRHHYLLPGLITRIRNGNLANIPGLDFVRDYLDTRDVSRLLASLTAGLFTAGGKPPVTVVNVCSGQEIRIRDILDQLLDLYYTDDARALAKARGSVSAALGRPTDIPWSVGDPSLLSQLVEGPIRTVPIVDTLADALAADPA
;
A
#
# COMPACT_ATOMS: atom_id res chain seq x y z
N MET A 1 -13.69 -6.58 22.99
CA MET A 1 -12.26 -6.96 23.13
C MET A 1 -11.49 -6.30 22.01
N THR A 2 -10.39 -5.66 22.34
CA THR A 2 -9.50 -5.07 21.34
C THR A 2 -8.79 -6.20 20.57
N PRO A 3 -8.79 -6.21 19.23
CA PRO A 3 -8.15 -7.29 18.48
C PRO A 3 -6.63 -7.24 18.63
N TYR A 4 -6.02 -8.41 18.64
CA TYR A 4 -4.59 -8.55 18.42
C TYR A 4 -4.28 -8.33 16.94
N VAL A 5 -3.20 -7.65 16.61
CA VAL A 5 -2.82 -7.39 15.23
C VAL A 5 -1.46 -8.00 14.95
N VAL A 6 -1.39 -8.82 13.92
CA VAL A 6 -0.15 -9.40 13.42
C VAL A 6 0.05 -8.87 12.00
N PHE A 7 1.26 -8.44 11.64
CA PHE A 7 1.50 -7.91 10.30
C PHE A 7 2.86 -8.31 9.76
N ASN A 8 2.94 -8.55 8.47
CA ASN A 8 4.20 -8.76 7.77
C ASN A 8 4.64 -7.50 7.00
N GLY A 9 5.81 -7.56 6.35
CA GLY A 9 6.33 -6.42 5.60
C GLY A 9 6.89 -5.29 6.47
N ALA A 10 7.20 -5.54 7.74
CA ALA A 10 7.64 -4.54 8.73
C ALA A 10 8.88 -3.71 8.32
N THR A 11 9.71 -4.22 7.41
CA THR A 11 10.89 -3.50 6.89
C THR A 11 10.63 -2.67 5.64
N GLY A 12 9.42 -2.78 5.07
CA GLY A 12 8.96 -1.98 3.92
C GLY A 12 8.51 -0.58 4.33
N GLY A 13 8.36 0.33 3.37
CA GLY A 13 7.92 1.71 3.62
C GLY A 13 6.60 1.80 4.39
N LEU A 14 5.61 0.96 4.06
CA LEU A 14 4.35 0.90 4.80
C LEU A 14 4.51 0.27 6.18
N GLY A 15 5.16 -0.90 6.26
CA GLY A 15 5.24 -1.67 7.50
C GLY A 15 6.00 -0.98 8.63
N ARG A 16 6.95 -0.11 8.32
CA ARG A 16 7.68 0.69 9.33
C ARG A 16 6.78 1.59 10.16
N HIS A 17 5.67 2.03 9.59
CA HIS A 17 4.72 2.94 10.26
C HIS A 17 3.52 2.20 10.88
N LEU A 18 3.26 0.94 10.49
CA LEU A 18 2.09 0.19 10.97
C LEU A 18 2.09 0.02 12.49
N GLY A 19 3.22 -0.35 13.09
CA GLY A 19 3.31 -0.55 14.54
C GLY A 19 2.93 0.70 15.34
N ALA A 20 3.46 1.87 14.95
CA ALA A 20 3.11 3.14 15.58
C ALA A 20 1.63 3.49 15.38
N ALA A 21 1.11 3.33 14.15
CA ALA A 21 -0.29 3.60 13.83
C ALA A 21 -1.26 2.70 14.61
N MET A 22 -0.88 1.43 14.89
CA MET A 22 -1.66 0.54 15.75
C MET A 22 -1.62 1.00 17.22
N ALA A 23 -0.44 1.38 17.72
CA ALA A 23 -0.28 1.87 19.09
C ALA A 23 -1.11 3.14 19.35
N ASP A 24 -1.18 4.07 18.41
CA ASP A 24 -2.00 5.29 18.49
C ASP A 24 -3.50 4.98 18.67
N ARG A 25 -3.93 3.77 18.29
CA ARG A 25 -5.30 3.28 18.48
C ARG A 25 -5.44 2.28 19.61
N SER A 26 -4.44 2.13 20.44
CA SER A 26 -4.38 1.17 21.55
C SER A 26 -4.58 -0.29 21.08
N LEU A 27 -4.17 -0.60 19.85
CA LEU A 27 -4.14 -1.95 19.31
C LEU A 27 -2.80 -2.61 19.64
N SER A 28 -2.84 -3.77 20.26
CA SER A 28 -1.64 -4.58 20.46
C SER A 28 -1.19 -5.19 19.14
N SER A 29 0.02 -4.89 18.69
CA SER A 29 0.50 -5.33 17.37
C SER A 29 1.90 -5.91 17.38
N TRP A 30 2.12 -6.90 16.52
CA TRP A 30 3.40 -7.62 16.37
C TRP A 30 3.82 -7.74 14.90
N PRO A 31 5.00 -7.21 14.56
CA PRO A 31 5.59 -7.43 13.25
C PRO A 31 6.14 -8.85 13.13
N ILE A 32 5.76 -9.57 12.08
CA ILE A 32 6.28 -10.88 11.75
C ILE A 32 7.59 -10.77 10.99
N ARG A 33 8.58 -11.55 11.40
CA ARG A 33 9.93 -11.60 10.81
C ARG A 33 10.13 -12.78 9.87
N THR A 34 9.30 -13.81 10.04
CA THR A 34 9.31 -15.00 9.19
C THR A 34 9.05 -14.63 7.72
N ARG A 35 9.75 -15.30 6.81
CA ARG A 35 9.58 -15.08 5.37
C ARG A 35 8.22 -15.60 4.89
N LEU A 36 7.65 -14.93 3.90
CA LEU A 36 6.44 -15.41 3.22
C LEU A 36 6.62 -16.85 2.73
N GLY A 37 5.61 -17.69 3.01
CA GLY A 37 5.58 -19.10 2.62
C GLY A 37 6.33 -20.05 3.55
N ASP A 38 7.00 -19.57 4.60
CA ASP A 38 7.54 -20.40 5.67
C ASP A 38 6.46 -20.61 6.75
N SER A 39 5.54 -21.52 6.48
CA SER A 39 4.40 -21.80 7.36
C SER A 39 4.82 -22.32 8.74
N ALA A 40 5.85 -23.14 8.82
CA ALA A 40 6.33 -23.68 10.10
C ALA A 40 6.98 -22.59 10.97
N GLY A 41 7.84 -21.77 10.37
CA GLY A 41 8.45 -20.62 11.05
C GLY A 41 7.41 -19.60 11.50
N PHE A 42 6.39 -19.35 10.68
CA PHE A 42 5.32 -18.42 11.02
C PHE A 42 4.45 -18.93 12.16
N ALA A 43 4.01 -20.19 12.13
CA ALA A 43 3.26 -20.80 13.24
C ALA A 43 4.06 -20.76 14.55
N HIS A 44 5.36 -21.09 14.49
CA HIS A 44 6.24 -20.99 15.67
C HIS A 44 6.35 -19.55 16.21
N GLU A 45 6.41 -18.53 15.33
CA GLU A 45 6.43 -17.13 15.75
C GLU A 45 5.09 -16.72 16.40
N LEU A 46 3.95 -17.20 15.87
CA LEU A 46 2.62 -16.99 16.46
C LEU A 46 2.49 -17.61 17.86
N ASP A 47 3.10 -18.80 18.12
CA ASP A 47 3.11 -19.46 19.43
C ASP A 47 3.79 -18.63 20.53
N GLN A 48 4.63 -17.67 20.17
CA GLN A 48 5.32 -16.80 21.13
C GLN A 48 4.49 -15.54 21.48
N LEU A 49 3.36 -15.31 20.81
CA LEU A 49 2.55 -14.10 21.02
C LEU A 49 1.54 -14.34 22.16
N PRO A 50 1.26 -13.28 22.98
CA PRO A 50 0.38 -13.41 24.13
C PRO A 50 -1.11 -13.35 23.74
N MET A 51 -1.51 -14.15 22.72
CA MET A 51 -2.89 -14.20 22.27
C MET A 51 -3.70 -15.21 23.08
N GLU A 52 -4.88 -14.79 23.52
CA GLU A 52 -5.71 -15.59 24.40
C GLU A 52 -6.88 -16.25 23.63
N ARG A 53 -7.27 -17.45 24.07
CA ARG A 53 -8.46 -18.13 23.56
C ARG A 53 -9.71 -17.27 23.71
N GLY A 54 -10.56 -17.23 22.68
CA GLY A 54 -11.76 -16.40 22.64
C GLY A 54 -11.52 -14.96 22.23
N SER A 55 -10.25 -14.57 21.98
CA SER A 55 -9.92 -13.26 21.42
C SER A 55 -10.14 -13.19 19.90
N ILE A 56 -9.93 -12.00 19.34
CA ILE A 56 -9.88 -11.75 17.90
C ILE A 56 -8.42 -11.45 17.55
N ALA A 57 -7.94 -12.05 16.48
CA ALA A 57 -6.63 -11.70 15.91
C ALA A 57 -6.78 -11.34 14.44
N THR A 58 -6.20 -10.22 14.04
CA THR A 58 -6.20 -9.75 12.64
C THR A 58 -4.81 -9.84 12.04
N PHE A 59 -4.69 -10.48 10.89
CA PHE A 59 -3.45 -10.49 10.12
C PHE A 59 -3.51 -9.46 8.99
N ILE A 60 -2.55 -8.53 8.98
CA ILE A 60 -2.35 -7.57 7.89
C ILE A 60 -1.29 -8.14 6.94
N GLN A 61 -1.75 -8.63 5.80
CA GLN A 61 -0.90 -9.10 4.72
C GLN A 61 -0.48 -7.90 3.87
N SER A 62 0.74 -7.42 4.02
CA SER A 62 1.28 -6.27 3.28
C SER A 62 2.60 -6.53 2.56
N ALA A 63 3.24 -7.67 2.80
CA ALA A 63 4.48 -8.04 2.15
C ALA A 63 4.24 -8.58 0.73
N GLY A 64 5.03 -8.13 -0.23
CA GLY A 64 4.95 -8.60 -1.61
C GLY A 64 6.05 -8.02 -2.49
N MET A 65 6.11 -8.48 -3.72
CA MET A 65 6.91 -7.89 -4.80
C MET A 65 6.07 -6.79 -5.47
N VAL A 66 6.37 -5.53 -5.19
CA VAL A 66 5.52 -4.39 -5.57
C VAL A 66 6.07 -3.56 -6.74
N SER A 67 7.32 -3.79 -7.13
CA SER A 67 7.93 -3.10 -8.28
C SER A 67 7.37 -3.65 -9.58
N ILE A 68 6.60 -2.83 -10.31
CA ILE A 68 6.04 -3.22 -11.62
C ILE A 68 7.17 -3.70 -12.54
N LYS A 69 8.31 -3.00 -12.56
CA LYS A 69 9.46 -3.37 -13.39
C LYS A 69 10.01 -4.75 -13.02
N GLU A 70 10.25 -5.01 -11.73
CA GLU A 70 10.78 -6.30 -11.27
C GLU A 70 9.79 -7.45 -11.54
N CYS A 71 8.48 -7.20 -11.39
CA CYS A 71 7.45 -8.17 -11.72
C CYS A 71 7.42 -8.50 -13.23
N GLU A 72 7.55 -7.50 -14.11
CA GLU A 72 7.63 -7.72 -15.55
C GLU A 72 8.92 -8.47 -15.98
N GLU A 73 10.04 -8.20 -15.29
CA GLU A 73 11.31 -8.90 -15.52
C GLU A 73 11.30 -10.33 -14.98
N ASN A 74 10.52 -10.60 -13.92
CA ASN A 74 10.49 -11.90 -13.23
C ASN A 74 9.05 -12.36 -12.91
N PRO A 75 8.20 -12.66 -13.92
CA PRO A 75 6.79 -12.97 -13.69
C PRO A 75 6.54 -14.17 -12.78
N ALA A 76 7.37 -15.23 -12.91
CA ALA A 76 7.24 -16.43 -12.08
C ALA A 76 7.55 -16.14 -10.60
N ALA A 77 8.57 -15.34 -10.32
CA ALA A 77 8.90 -14.94 -8.96
C ALA A 77 7.82 -14.00 -8.37
N ALA A 78 7.26 -13.09 -9.19
CA ALA A 78 6.16 -12.25 -8.77
C ALA A 78 4.93 -13.08 -8.39
N HIS A 79 4.57 -14.07 -9.19
CA HIS A 79 3.47 -14.99 -8.90
C HIS A 79 3.74 -15.84 -7.64
N ASP A 80 4.93 -16.42 -7.51
CA ASP A 80 5.32 -17.20 -6.34
C ASP A 80 5.20 -16.37 -5.04
N VAL A 81 5.70 -15.13 -5.04
CA VAL A 81 5.68 -14.26 -3.86
C VAL A 81 4.27 -13.71 -3.58
N ASN A 82 3.65 -13.05 -4.59
CA ASN A 82 2.41 -12.31 -4.38
C ASN A 82 1.17 -13.20 -4.31
N VAL A 83 1.24 -14.42 -4.83
CA VAL A 83 0.13 -15.38 -4.80
C VAL A 83 0.50 -16.58 -3.92
N GLY A 84 1.42 -17.43 -4.37
CA GLY A 84 1.68 -18.72 -3.72
C GLY A 84 2.05 -18.58 -2.24
N ARG A 85 3.13 -17.87 -1.94
CA ARG A 85 3.61 -17.69 -0.57
C ARG A 85 2.67 -16.82 0.27
N THR A 86 2.06 -15.81 -0.33
CA THR A 86 1.07 -14.94 0.33
C THR A 86 -0.13 -15.75 0.80
N VAL A 87 -0.74 -16.55 -0.07
CA VAL A 87 -1.89 -17.40 0.27
C VAL A 87 -1.53 -18.42 1.34
N ALA A 88 -0.39 -19.12 1.21
CA ALA A 88 0.09 -20.06 2.21
C ALA A 88 0.30 -19.41 3.59
N THR A 89 0.80 -18.18 3.63
CA THR A 89 0.96 -17.43 4.89
C THR A 89 -0.40 -17.08 5.51
N VAL A 90 -1.36 -16.60 4.71
CA VAL A 90 -2.73 -16.30 5.17
C VAL A 90 -3.41 -17.57 5.69
N GLU A 91 -3.31 -18.69 4.96
CA GLU A 91 -3.86 -19.99 5.37
C GLU A 91 -3.25 -20.46 6.70
N THR A 92 -1.93 -20.37 6.85
CA THR A 92 -1.26 -20.71 8.11
C THR A 92 -1.79 -19.89 9.29
N PHE A 93 -2.01 -18.57 9.11
CA PHE A 93 -2.58 -17.73 10.16
C PHE A 93 -4.01 -18.15 10.53
N ILE A 94 -4.84 -18.42 9.54
CA ILE A 94 -6.23 -18.84 9.74
C ILE A 94 -6.27 -20.17 10.50
N ASP A 95 -5.55 -21.18 10.03
CA ASP A 95 -5.53 -22.53 10.65
C ASP A 95 -4.96 -22.49 12.07
N TRP A 96 -3.89 -21.72 12.28
CA TRP A 96 -3.31 -21.54 13.61
C TRP A 96 -4.31 -20.89 14.58
N THR A 97 -4.94 -19.77 14.20
CA THR A 97 -5.89 -19.06 15.06
C THR A 97 -7.10 -19.93 15.40
N LEU A 98 -7.70 -20.58 14.39
CA LEU A 98 -8.86 -21.47 14.60
C LEU A 98 -8.53 -22.65 15.55
N SER A 99 -7.34 -23.28 15.39
CA SER A 99 -6.91 -24.38 16.27
C SER A 99 -6.71 -23.94 17.72
N HIS A 100 -6.39 -22.66 17.96
CA HIS A 100 -6.22 -22.09 19.29
C HIS A 100 -7.51 -21.45 19.85
N GLY A 101 -8.63 -21.54 19.12
CA GLY A 101 -9.93 -20.96 19.53
C GLY A 101 -9.91 -19.43 19.52
N ILE A 102 -9.14 -18.84 18.62
CA ILE A 102 -9.05 -17.39 18.35
C ILE A 102 -9.82 -17.11 17.07
N THR A 103 -10.58 -16.02 17.01
CA THR A 103 -11.33 -15.63 15.82
C THR A 103 -10.39 -14.88 14.85
N PRO A 104 -10.13 -15.42 13.64
CA PRO A 104 -9.28 -14.74 12.65
C PRO A 104 -9.99 -13.61 11.92
N GLY A 105 -9.24 -12.57 11.59
CA GLY A 105 -9.58 -11.55 10.61
C GLY A 105 -8.41 -11.32 9.66
N ILE A 106 -8.67 -11.07 8.38
CA ILE A 106 -7.65 -10.81 7.38
C ILE A 106 -7.85 -9.42 6.79
N LEU A 107 -6.82 -8.58 6.86
CA LEU A 107 -6.71 -7.36 6.10
C LEU A 107 -5.66 -7.58 5.02
N PHE A 108 -6.10 -7.71 3.77
CA PHE A 108 -5.23 -7.91 2.60
C PHE A 108 -4.94 -6.57 1.94
N VAL A 109 -3.68 -6.16 1.91
CA VAL A 109 -3.24 -4.94 1.24
C VAL A 109 -3.02 -5.26 -0.23
N SER A 110 -3.95 -4.82 -1.07
CA SER A 110 -3.92 -4.89 -2.52
C SER A 110 -3.63 -3.50 -3.13
N SER A 111 -3.85 -3.31 -4.39
CA SER A 111 -3.47 -2.11 -5.14
C SER A 111 -4.58 -1.55 -6.02
N GLY A 112 -4.65 -0.22 -6.16
CA GLY A 112 -5.47 0.43 -7.18
C GLY A 112 -5.07 0.11 -8.63
N HIS A 113 -3.91 -0.49 -8.86
CA HIS A 113 -3.48 -0.97 -10.19
C HIS A 113 -4.31 -2.12 -10.75
N VAL A 114 -5.18 -2.73 -9.96
CA VAL A 114 -6.09 -3.81 -10.40
C VAL A 114 -7.19 -3.30 -11.33
N TYR A 115 -7.50 -2.02 -11.28
CA TYR A 115 -8.58 -1.43 -12.08
C TYR A 115 -8.23 -1.21 -13.54
N ALA A 116 -9.25 -1.29 -14.39
CA ALA A 116 -9.16 -0.79 -15.76
C ALA A 116 -8.80 0.71 -15.77
N PRO A 117 -8.03 1.17 -16.76
CA PRO A 117 -7.77 2.59 -16.92
C PRO A 117 -9.06 3.38 -17.06
N PRO A 118 -9.35 4.33 -16.19
CA PRO A 118 -10.56 5.14 -16.29
C PRO A 118 -10.40 6.22 -17.37
N ARG A 119 -11.52 6.84 -17.74
CA ARG A 119 -11.48 8.11 -18.48
C ARG A 119 -10.88 9.19 -17.59
N THR A 120 -10.13 10.11 -18.16
CA THR A 120 -9.62 11.30 -17.46
C THR A 120 -10.75 12.02 -16.73
N GLY A 121 -10.52 12.36 -15.46
CA GLY A 121 -11.50 13.00 -14.60
C GLY A 121 -12.50 12.05 -13.91
N THR A 122 -12.42 10.73 -14.18
CA THR A 122 -13.29 9.75 -13.52
C THR A 122 -12.58 9.15 -12.31
N ARG A 123 -13.22 9.18 -11.14
CA ARG A 123 -12.74 8.48 -9.95
C ARG A 123 -13.09 7.00 -9.98
N LEU A 124 -12.17 6.18 -9.51
CA LEU A 124 -12.32 4.73 -9.40
C LEU A 124 -13.00 4.39 -8.07
N THR A 125 -14.16 3.77 -8.14
CA THR A 125 -14.88 3.21 -6.99
C THR A 125 -14.55 1.71 -6.85
N GLU A 126 -14.93 1.09 -5.74
CA GLU A 126 -14.73 -0.34 -5.48
C GLU A 126 -15.50 -1.23 -6.47
N THR A 127 -16.52 -0.70 -7.12
CA THR A 127 -17.32 -1.37 -8.16
C THR A 127 -16.81 -1.13 -9.58
N SER A 128 -15.74 -0.32 -9.75
CA SER A 128 -15.12 -0.09 -11.05
C SER A 128 -14.55 -1.39 -11.63
N THR A 129 -14.54 -1.48 -12.95
CA THR A 129 -14.07 -2.68 -13.67
C THR A 129 -12.63 -3.04 -13.27
N VAL A 130 -12.43 -4.29 -12.90
CA VAL A 130 -11.11 -4.88 -12.65
C VAL A 130 -10.55 -5.42 -13.98
N GLU A 131 -9.45 -4.84 -14.46
CA GLU A 131 -8.77 -5.22 -15.70
C GLU A 131 -7.26 -4.98 -15.55
N PRO A 132 -6.53 -5.89 -14.86
CA PRO A 132 -5.12 -5.70 -14.56
C PRO A 132 -4.27 -5.73 -15.83
N ARG A 133 -3.41 -4.71 -16.03
CA ARG A 133 -2.58 -4.56 -17.24
C ARG A 133 -1.12 -4.94 -17.08
N SER A 134 -0.62 -5.00 -15.85
CA SER A 134 0.76 -5.39 -15.55
C SER A 134 0.80 -6.76 -14.88
N VAL A 135 1.97 -7.42 -14.90
CA VAL A 135 2.20 -8.66 -14.14
C VAL A 135 1.91 -8.42 -12.65
N TYR A 136 2.39 -7.33 -12.09
CA TYR A 136 2.07 -6.94 -10.72
C TYR A 136 0.56 -6.91 -10.45
N ALA A 137 -0.19 -6.15 -11.25
CA ALA A 137 -1.63 -6.03 -11.05
C ALA A 137 -2.38 -7.37 -11.22
N LYS A 138 -1.91 -8.24 -12.12
CA LYS A 138 -2.47 -9.59 -12.30
C LYS A 138 -2.24 -10.46 -11.06
N THR A 139 -1.05 -10.41 -10.46
CA THR A 139 -0.77 -11.15 -9.23
C THR A 139 -1.56 -10.62 -8.05
N GLU A 140 -1.82 -9.29 -7.96
CA GLU A 140 -2.70 -8.72 -6.95
C GLU A 140 -4.13 -9.24 -7.07
N VAL A 141 -4.72 -9.21 -8.28
CA VAL A 141 -6.08 -9.74 -8.52
C VAL A 141 -6.17 -11.22 -8.20
N GLU A 142 -5.17 -12.00 -8.57
CA GLU A 142 -5.16 -13.43 -8.26
C GLU A 142 -5.03 -13.68 -6.76
N GLY A 143 -4.16 -12.93 -6.06
CA GLY A 143 -4.06 -12.95 -4.60
C GLY A 143 -5.38 -12.59 -3.92
N GLU A 144 -6.05 -11.49 -4.35
CA GLU A 144 -7.39 -11.13 -3.88
C GLU A 144 -8.37 -12.30 -4.01
N ASN A 145 -8.40 -12.96 -5.18
CA ASN A 145 -9.35 -14.03 -5.47
C ASN A 145 -9.08 -15.29 -4.62
N GLN A 146 -7.81 -15.69 -4.46
CA GLN A 146 -7.45 -16.87 -3.68
C GLN A 146 -7.67 -16.63 -2.18
N VAL A 147 -7.30 -15.48 -1.64
CA VAL A 147 -7.57 -15.13 -0.23
C VAL A 147 -9.07 -15.01 0.03
N ARG A 148 -9.85 -14.49 -0.93
CA ARG A 148 -11.31 -14.43 -0.85
C ARG A 148 -11.94 -15.83 -0.79
N ALA A 149 -11.48 -16.74 -1.64
CA ALA A 149 -11.95 -18.12 -1.65
C ALA A 149 -11.65 -18.83 -0.32
N LEU A 150 -10.43 -18.68 0.18
CA LEU A 150 -9.98 -19.23 1.47
C LEU A 150 -10.78 -18.65 2.64
N ALA A 151 -11.00 -17.34 2.68
CA ALA A 151 -11.79 -16.70 3.73
C ALA A 151 -13.26 -17.17 3.71
N ALA A 152 -13.84 -17.36 2.52
CA ALA A 152 -15.19 -17.87 2.38
C ALA A 152 -15.31 -19.34 2.83
N GLU A 153 -14.33 -20.20 2.47
CA GLU A 153 -14.29 -21.61 2.89
C GLU A 153 -14.20 -21.77 4.40
N ARG A 154 -13.39 -20.92 5.05
CA ARG A 154 -13.11 -20.99 6.50
C ARG A 154 -13.99 -20.06 7.34
N ASP A 155 -14.96 -19.38 6.73
CA ASP A 155 -15.88 -18.41 7.39
C ASP A 155 -15.14 -17.31 8.15
N VAL A 156 -14.13 -16.69 7.50
CA VAL A 156 -13.22 -15.68 8.05
C VAL A 156 -13.59 -14.28 7.54
N GLN A 157 -13.51 -13.28 8.41
CA GLN A 157 -13.66 -11.87 8.04
C GLN A 157 -12.49 -11.42 7.17
N LEU A 158 -12.78 -10.79 6.01
CA LEU A 158 -11.78 -10.31 5.07
C LEU A 158 -12.05 -8.86 4.67
N ALA A 159 -11.05 -8.01 4.81
CA ALA A 159 -10.99 -6.70 4.19
C ALA A 159 -9.90 -6.67 3.12
N ILE A 160 -10.24 -6.29 1.89
CA ILE A 160 -9.30 -6.07 0.79
C ILE A 160 -9.12 -4.56 0.63
N CYS A 161 -7.94 -4.08 0.98
CA CYS A 161 -7.58 -2.66 0.91
C CYS A 161 -6.81 -2.37 -0.38
N ARG A 162 -7.48 -1.83 -1.41
CA ARG A 162 -6.86 -1.42 -2.66
C ARG A 162 -6.20 -0.05 -2.46
N VAL A 163 -4.90 -0.08 -2.12
CA VAL A 163 -4.12 1.13 -1.89
C VAL A 163 -3.73 1.75 -3.22
N PHE A 164 -3.97 3.06 -3.35
CA PHE A 164 -3.53 3.85 -4.51
C PHE A 164 -2.06 4.24 -4.36
N GLY A 165 -1.63 5.36 -4.93
CA GLY A 165 -0.24 5.76 -4.83
C GLY A 165 0.19 6.04 -3.39
N MET A 166 1.37 5.57 -3.02
CA MET A 166 2.02 5.93 -1.75
C MET A 166 3.31 6.69 -2.02
N ILE A 167 3.55 7.74 -1.22
CA ILE A 167 4.82 8.47 -1.18
C ILE A 167 5.26 8.64 0.26
N GLY A 168 6.58 8.75 0.49
CA GLY A 168 7.11 8.97 1.83
C GLY A 168 8.63 8.93 1.87
N PRO A 169 9.23 9.39 2.99
CA PRO A 169 10.69 9.51 3.13
C PRO A 169 11.44 8.17 3.13
N ASP A 170 10.76 7.09 3.54
CA ASP A 170 11.38 5.76 3.73
C ASP A 170 11.25 4.84 2.50
N GLN A 171 10.91 5.39 1.34
CA GLN A 171 10.75 4.61 0.13
C GLN A 171 12.10 4.23 -0.52
N ARG A 172 12.16 3.00 -1.09
CA ARG A 172 13.34 2.51 -1.81
C ARG A 172 13.49 3.20 -3.18
N HIS A 173 14.70 3.17 -3.76
CA HIS A 173 15.06 3.87 -5.00
C HIS A 173 14.16 3.63 -6.22
N HIS A 174 13.47 2.50 -6.30
CA HIS A 174 12.60 2.18 -7.44
C HIS A 174 11.23 2.88 -7.40
N TYR A 175 10.90 3.57 -6.30
CA TYR A 175 9.69 4.37 -6.22
C TYR A 175 9.84 5.74 -6.85
N LEU A 176 8.70 6.40 -7.14
CA LEU A 176 8.65 7.69 -7.82
C LEU A 176 9.48 8.75 -7.11
N LEU A 177 9.23 8.95 -5.82
CA LEU A 177 9.78 10.06 -5.06
C LEU A 177 11.30 9.99 -4.94
N PRO A 178 11.91 8.89 -4.47
CA PRO A 178 13.37 8.75 -4.48
C PRO A 178 13.96 8.83 -5.89
N GLY A 179 13.26 8.34 -6.90
CA GLY A 179 13.69 8.44 -8.29
C GLY A 179 13.78 9.88 -8.79
N LEU A 180 12.78 10.72 -8.47
CA LEU A 180 12.80 12.15 -8.80
C LEU A 180 13.89 12.90 -8.03
N ILE A 181 14.04 12.64 -6.72
CA ILE A 181 15.09 13.25 -5.89
C ILE A 181 16.49 12.93 -6.45
N THR A 182 16.75 11.66 -6.81
CA THR A 182 18.01 11.24 -7.42
C THR A 182 18.26 11.98 -8.74
N ARG A 183 17.22 12.17 -9.57
CA ARG A 183 17.33 12.91 -10.83
C ARG A 183 17.66 14.39 -10.60
N ILE A 184 17.04 15.03 -9.61
CA ILE A 184 17.31 16.42 -9.22
C ILE A 184 18.77 16.57 -8.79
N ARG A 185 19.25 15.73 -7.87
CA ARG A 185 20.64 15.75 -7.38
C ARG A 185 21.67 15.57 -8.48
N ASN A 186 21.37 14.70 -9.46
CA ASN A 186 22.25 14.42 -10.60
C ASN A 186 22.07 15.39 -11.78
N GLY A 187 21.15 16.37 -11.70
CA GLY A 187 20.83 17.28 -12.80
C GLY A 187 20.26 16.59 -14.06
N ASN A 188 19.70 15.37 -13.92
CA ASN A 188 19.17 14.57 -15.02
C ASN A 188 17.63 14.65 -15.07
N LEU A 189 17.11 15.76 -15.56
CA LEU A 189 15.67 16.06 -15.59
C LEU A 189 15.03 15.88 -16.97
N ALA A 190 15.78 15.37 -17.94
CA ALA A 190 15.25 15.05 -19.26
C ALA A 190 14.62 13.65 -19.32
N ASN A 191 13.62 13.49 -20.19
CA ASN A 191 12.98 12.20 -20.49
C ASN A 191 12.44 11.48 -19.23
N ILE A 192 11.67 12.21 -18.39
CA ILE A 192 11.04 11.64 -17.19
C ILE A 192 9.79 10.87 -17.60
N PRO A 193 9.71 9.55 -17.29
CA PRO A 193 8.51 8.76 -17.61
C PRO A 193 7.30 9.21 -16.82
N GLY A 194 6.14 9.28 -17.48
CA GLY A 194 4.86 9.55 -16.84
C GLY A 194 4.72 10.91 -16.19
N LEU A 195 5.55 11.88 -16.57
CA LEU A 195 5.60 13.22 -15.96
C LEU A 195 4.24 13.93 -15.96
N ASP A 196 3.42 13.71 -16.99
CA ASP A 196 2.09 14.32 -17.13
C ASP A 196 0.94 13.42 -16.61
N PHE A 197 1.28 12.29 -15.96
CA PHE A 197 0.27 11.42 -15.37
C PHE A 197 -0.32 12.02 -14.10
N VAL A 198 -1.60 11.78 -13.91
CA VAL A 198 -2.34 12.14 -12.70
C VAL A 198 -2.50 10.91 -11.82
N ARG A 199 -2.20 11.08 -10.56
CA ARG A 199 -2.27 10.04 -9.54
C ARG A 199 -2.95 10.56 -8.30
N ASP A 200 -3.39 9.60 -7.49
CA ASP A 200 -3.84 9.81 -6.12
C ASP A 200 -2.73 9.31 -5.20
N TYR A 201 -2.16 10.20 -4.41
CA TYR A 201 -1.10 9.87 -3.48
C TYR A 201 -1.51 10.13 -2.04
N LEU A 202 -1.14 9.21 -1.17
CA LEU A 202 -1.14 9.36 0.27
C LEU A 202 0.29 9.23 0.80
N ASP A 203 0.59 9.91 1.89
CA ASP A 203 1.80 9.62 2.66
C ASP A 203 1.74 8.21 3.25
N THR A 204 2.86 7.50 3.29
CA THR A 204 2.96 6.15 3.89
C THR A 204 2.47 6.11 5.33
N ARG A 205 2.66 7.20 6.08
CA ARG A 205 2.14 7.38 7.45
C ARG A 205 0.61 7.42 7.47
N ASP A 206 0.00 8.10 6.48
CA ASP A 206 -1.46 8.17 6.35
C ASP A 206 -2.07 6.83 6.01
N VAL A 207 -1.49 6.11 5.04
CA VAL A 207 -1.93 4.76 4.69
C VAL A 207 -1.90 3.86 5.92
N SER A 208 -0.82 3.91 6.72
CA SER A 208 -0.69 3.12 7.95
C SER A 208 -1.78 3.47 8.97
N ARG A 209 -2.10 4.78 9.17
CA ARG A 209 -3.18 5.22 10.06
C ARG A 209 -4.56 4.77 9.59
N LEU A 210 -4.80 4.81 8.27
CA LEU A 210 -6.06 4.35 7.67
C LEU A 210 -6.24 2.84 7.82
N LEU A 211 -5.19 2.05 7.56
CA LEU A 211 -5.22 0.59 7.79
C LEU A 211 -5.45 0.25 9.26
N ALA A 212 -4.83 0.98 10.19
CA ALA A 212 -5.07 0.81 11.62
C ALA A 212 -6.53 1.14 12.00
N SER A 213 -7.11 2.19 11.41
CA SER A 213 -8.52 2.56 11.60
C SER A 213 -9.47 1.49 11.07
N LEU A 214 -9.22 1.00 9.86
CA LEU A 214 -10.00 -0.09 9.27
C LEU A 214 -9.90 -1.37 10.11
N THR A 215 -8.71 -1.70 10.62
CA THR A 215 -8.52 -2.86 11.50
C THR A 215 -9.36 -2.73 12.76
N ALA A 216 -9.35 -1.57 13.42
CA ALA A 216 -10.13 -1.32 14.63
C ALA A 216 -11.64 -1.37 14.38
N GLY A 217 -12.11 -0.87 13.22
CA GLY A 217 -13.53 -0.75 12.91
C GLY A 217 -14.16 -2.01 12.32
N LEU A 218 -13.44 -2.77 11.51
CA LEU A 218 -13.99 -3.91 10.77
C LEU A 218 -13.95 -5.24 11.56
N PHE A 219 -12.91 -5.43 12.39
CA PHE A 219 -12.69 -6.71 13.08
C PHE A 219 -13.10 -6.62 14.56
N THR A 220 -14.39 -6.49 14.81
CA THR A 220 -14.96 -6.43 16.16
C THR A 220 -15.77 -7.68 16.50
N ALA A 221 -15.92 -7.96 17.80
CA ALA A 221 -16.71 -9.10 18.27
C ALA A 221 -18.19 -8.98 17.84
N GLY A 222 -18.70 -9.97 17.14
CA GLY A 222 -20.13 -10.10 16.81
C GLY A 222 -20.55 -9.59 15.42
N GLY A 223 -19.66 -9.00 14.66
CA GLY A 223 -19.92 -8.64 13.26
C GLY A 223 -19.23 -9.62 12.30
N LYS A 224 -19.98 -10.24 11.37
CA LYS A 224 -19.42 -10.81 10.15
C LYS A 224 -19.66 -9.78 9.05
N PRO A 225 -18.73 -8.87 8.75
CA PRO A 225 -18.85 -8.17 7.49
C PRO A 225 -18.69 -9.22 6.38
N PRO A 226 -19.50 -9.17 5.32
CA PRO A 226 -19.14 -9.82 4.08
C PRO A 226 -17.75 -9.30 3.69
N VAL A 227 -17.08 -9.99 2.77
CA VAL A 227 -15.80 -9.52 2.23
C VAL A 227 -15.93 -8.03 1.87
N THR A 228 -15.20 -7.18 2.58
CA THR A 228 -15.23 -5.73 2.34
C THR A 228 -14.06 -5.39 1.41
N VAL A 229 -14.35 -4.80 0.26
CA VAL A 229 -13.33 -4.18 -0.58
C VAL A 229 -13.39 -2.69 -0.33
N VAL A 230 -12.25 -2.03 -0.11
CA VAL A 230 -12.18 -0.59 0.14
C VAL A 230 -10.97 0.04 -0.57
N ASN A 231 -11.21 1.15 -1.26
CA ASN A 231 -10.14 1.97 -1.82
C ASN A 231 -9.47 2.79 -0.73
N VAL A 232 -8.17 2.61 -0.54
CA VAL A 232 -7.37 3.44 0.36
C VAL A 232 -6.71 4.52 -0.48
N CYS A 233 -7.33 5.69 -0.52
CA CYS A 233 -7.00 6.80 -1.40
C CYS A 233 -7.37 8.15 -0.76
N SER A 234 -6.81 9.25 -1.30
CA SER A 234 -7.13 10.61 -0.86
C SER A 234 -8.29 11.23 -1.65
N GLY A 235 -8.54 10.77 -2.87
CA GLY A 235 -9.41 11.40 -3.85
C GLY A 235 -8.83 12.66 -4.46
N GLN A 236 -7.58 13.01 -4.18
CA GLN A 236 -6.91 14.19 -4.72
C GLN A 236 -6.13 13.88 -5.99
N GLU A 237 -6.28 14.75 -6.97
CA GLU A 237 -5.61 14.65 -8.25
C GLU A 237 -4.25 15.36 -8.18
N ILE A 238 -3.16 14.63 -8.35
CA ILE A 238 -1.82 15.20 -8.31
C ILE A 238 -1.07 14.77 -9.57
N ARG A 239 -0.57 15.74 -10.34
CA ARG A 239 0.31 15.45 -11.48
C ARG A 239 1.72 15.17 -10.98
N ILE A 240 2.39 14.21 -11.60
CA ILE A 240 3.79 13.92 -11.27
C ILE A 240 4.67 15.14 -11.56
N ARG A 241 4.33 15.95 -12.57
CA ARG A 241 4.98 17.23 -12.86
C ARG A 241 4.90 18.20 -11.67
N ASP A 242 3.72 18.31 -11.03
CA ASP A 242 3.51 19.23 -9.91
C ASP A 242 4.34 18.78 -8.68
N ILE A 243 4.50 17.47 -8.49
CA ILE A 243 5.42 16.91 -7.47
C ILE A 243 6.86 17.30 -7.78
N LEU A 244 7.29 17.15 -9.04
CA LEU A 244 8.65 17.52 -9.45
C LEU A 244 8.89 19.02 -9.26
N ASP A 245 7.94 19.86 -9.65
CA ASP A 245 8.06 21.31 -9.52
C ASP A 245 8.19 21.74 -8.05
N GLN A 246 7.38 21.16 -7.15
CA GLN A 246 7.50 21.39 -5.70
C GLN A 246 8.84 20.89 -5.14
N LEU A 247 9.33 19.73 -5.59
CA LEU A 247 10.66 19.21 -5.19
C LEU A 247 11.78 20.14 -5.65
N LEU A 248 11.68 20.71 -6.85
CA LEU A 248 12.66 21.68 -7.37
C LEU A 248 12.67 22.97 -6.53
N ASP A 249 11.47 23.47 -6.16
CA ASP A 249 11.36 24.66 -5.30
C ASP A 249 11.96 24.40 -3.91
N LEU A 250 11.71 23.25 -3.32
CA LEU A 250 12.30 22.86 -2.03
C LEU A 250 13.82 22.66 -2.11
N TYR A 251 14.32 22.06 -3.19
CA TYR A 251 15.73 21.73 -3.34
C TYR A 251 16.58 22.97 -3.67
N TYR A 252 16.07 23.91 -4.48
CA TYR A 252 16.77 25.12 -4.90
C TYR A 252 16.23 26.38 -4.22
N THR A 253 15.78 26.30 -2.97
CA THR A 253 15.12 27.39 -2.23
C THR A 253 15.90 28.70 -2.28
N ASP A 254 17.24 28.66 -2.21
CA ASP A 254 18.09 29.83 -2.14
C ASP A 254 18.87 30.12 -3.45
N ASP A 255 18.57 29.38 -4.55
CA ASP A 255 19.24 29.56 -5.84
C ASP A 255 18.27 29.64 -7.01
N ALA A 256 17.68 30.81 -7.19
CA ALA A 256 16.73 31.08 -8.29
C ALA A 256 17.32 30.83 -9.69
N ARG A 257 18.65 30.99 -9.87
CA ARG A 257 19.30 30.75 -11.16
C ARG A 257 19.39 29.25 -11.44
N ALA A 258 19.81 28.44 -10.45
CA ALA A 258 19.84 26.98 -10.55
C ALA A 258 18.43 26.41 -10.74
N LEU A 259 17.44 26.92 -10.03
CA LEU A 259 16.03 26.56 -10.19
C LEU A 259 15.54 26.81 -11.63
N ALA A 260 15.78 27.99 -12.18
CA ALA A 260 15.37 28.32 -13.55
C ALA A 260 16.06 27.40 -14.59
N LYS A 261 17.35 27.10 -14.40
CA LYS A 261 18.08 26.16 -15.25
C LYS A 261 17.51 24.76 -15.15
N ALA A 262 17.25 24.27 -13.93
CA ALA A 262 16.68 22.94 -13.67
C ALA A 262 15.32 22.80 -14.36
N ARG A 263 14.39 23.76 -14.16
CA ARG A 263 13.09 23.79 -14.81
C ARG A 263 13.18 23.81 -16.33
N GLY A 264 14.12 24.56 -16.90
CA GLY A 264 14.36 24.61 -18.35
C GLY A 264 14.87 23.29 -18.96
N SER A 265 15.38 22.36 -18.13
CA SER A 265 15.85 21.04 -18.57
C SER A 265 14.82 19.92 -18.43
N VAL A 266 13.66 20.19 -17.82
CA VAL A 266 12.60 19.19 -17.60
C VAL A 266 11.93 18.83 -18.91
N SER A 267 11.91 17.54 -19.23
CA SER A 267 11.09 17.01 -20.34
C SER A 267 10.50 15.64 -20.01
N ALA A 268 9.34 15.36 -20.59
CA ALA A 268 8.66 14.07 -20.48
C ALA A 268 9.28 13.06 -21.46
N ALA A 269 9.34 11.79 -21.05
CA ALA A 269 9.59 10.69 -21.96
C ALA A 269 8.33 10.38 -22.77
N LEU A 270 8.50 9.69 -23.91
CA LEU A 270 7.39 9.16 -24.68
C LEU A 270 6.61 8.14 -23.84
N GLY A 271 5.28 8.23 -23.88
CA GLY A 271 4.39 7.29 -23.22
C GLY A 271 4.48 5.88 -23.80
N ARG A 272 4.12 4.89 -23.01
CA ARG A 272 4.04 3.48 -23.39
C ARG A 272 2.57 3.08 -23.61
N PRO A 273 2.26 2.11 -24.47
CA PRO A 273 0.88 1.64 -24.66
C PRO A 273 0.21 1.11 -23.38
N THR A 274 1.01 0.62 -22.44
CA THR A 274 0.56 0.09 -21.14
C THR A 274 0.40 1.15 -20.06
N ASP A 275 0.77 2.38 -20.34
CA ASP A 275 0.69 3.46 -19.37
C ASP A 275 -0.77 3.80 -19.03
N ILE A 276 -1.01 4.10 -17.77
CA ILE A 276 -2.30 4.56 -17.24
C ILE A 276 -2.14 6.05 -16.93
N PRO A 277 -2.62 6.97 -17.81
CA PRO A 277 -2.39 8.41 -17.63
C PRO A 277 -3.12 9.00 -16.43
N TRP A 278 -4.20 8.36 -15.99
CA TRP A 278 -5.06 8.83 -14.91
C TRP A 278 -5.38 7.68 -13.96
N SER A 279 -5.19 7.88 -12.65
CA SER A 279 -5.58 6.92 -11.61
C SER A 279 -5.84 7.67 -10.30
N VAL A 280 -7.12 7.93 -10.03
CA VAL A 280 -7.59 8.62 -8.82
C VAL A 280 -8.75 7.82 -8.23
N GLY A 281 -8.70 7.55 -6.93
CA GLY A 281 -9.71 6.79 -6.22
C GLY A 281 -10.87 7.64 -5.72
N ASP A 282 -12.00 7.00 -5.42
CA ASP A 282 -13.10 7.58 -4.67
C ASP A 282 -12.97 7.17 -3.19
N PRO A 283 -12.75 8.12 -2.25
CA PRO A 283 -12.59 7.80 -0.84
C PRO A 283 -13.92 7.69 -0.07
N SER A 284 -15.07 7.71 -0.75
CA SER A 284 -16.39 7.80 -0.11
C SER A 284 -16.66 6.63 0.85
N LEU A 285 -16.37 5.39 0.44
CA LEU A 285 -16.53 4.23 1.30
C LEU A 285 -15.52 4.24 2.44
N LEU A 286 -14.26 4.56 2.17
CA LEU A 286 -13.22 4.70 3.19
C LEU A 286 -13.65 5.69 4.29
N SER A 287 -14.20 6.85 3.88
CA SER A 287 -14.67 7.88 4.82
C SER A 287 -15.82 7.42 5.72
N GLN A 288 -16.61 6.43 5.29
CA GLN A 288 -17.67 5.83 6.10
C GLN A 288 -17.16 4.76 7.08
N LEU A 289 -16.05 4.11 6.73
CA LEU A 289 -15.50 2.99 7.50
C LEU A 289 -14.46 3.42 8.55
N VAL A 290 -13.84 4.58 8.37
CA VAL A 290 -12.86 5.11 9.32
C VAL A 290 -13.51 6.11 10.29
N GLU A 291 -12.99 6.18 11.52
CA GLU A 291 -13.47 7.14 12.50
C GLU A 291 -12.94 8.55 12.19
N GLY A 292 -13.86 9.50 12.04
CA GLY A 292 -13.55 10.92 11.83
C GLY A 292 -13.09 11.24 10.40
N PRO A 293 -12.70 12.49 10.14
CA PRO A 293 -12.27 12.91 8.82
C PRO A 293 -10.94 12.26 8.41
N ILE A 294 -10.79 11.91 7.14
CA ILE A 294 -9.52 11.48 6.57
C ILE A 294 -8.57 12.69 6.61
N ARG A 295 -7.66 12.69 7.58
CA ARG A 295 -6.60 13.70 7.66
C ARG A 295 -5.38 13.17 6.93
N THR A 296 -4.80 13.99 6.07
CA THR A 296 -3.61 13.65 5.29
C THR A 296 -2.46 14.59 5.65
N VAL A 297 -1.25 14.07 5.66
CA VAL A 297 -0.04 14.90 5.68
C VAL A 297 -0.05 15.75 4.41
N PRO A 298 0.14 17.07 4.49
CA PRO A 298 0.28 17.90 3.31
C PRO A 298 1.39 17.36 2.42
N ILE A 299 1.16 17.30 1.11
CA ILE A 299 2.13 16.69 0.18
C ILE A 299 3.49 17.40 0.26
N VAL A 300 3.51 18.72 0.45
CA VAL A 300 4.73 19.51 0.58
C VAL A 300 5.58 19.07 1.77
N ASP A 301 4.94 18.69 2.89
CA ASP A 301 5.65 18.21 4.08
C ASP A 301 6.26 16.82 3.82
N THR A 302 5.51 15.94 3.14
CA THR A 302 6.04 14.63 2.70
C THR A 302 7.25 14.78 1.78
N LEU A 303 7.21 15.76 0.84
CA LEU A 303 8.31 16.04 -0.08
C LEU A 303 9.53 16.61 0.65
N ALA A 304 9.32 17.51 1.60
CA ALA A 304 10.39 18.07 2.43
C ALA A 304 11.07 16.99 3.28
N ASP A 305 10.28 16.14 3.95
CA ASP A 305 10.79 15.00 4.73
C ASP A 305 11.63 14.05 3.84
N ALA A 306 11.15 13.76 2.63
CA ALA A 306 11.85 12.87 1.70
C ALA A 306 13.15 13.47 1.16
N LEU A 307 13.21 14.78 0.97
CA LEU A 307 14.47 15.48 0.58
C LEU A 307 15.49 15.49 1.70
N ALA A 308 15.03 15.59 2.96
CA ALA A 308 15.87 15.58 4.15
C ALA A 308 16.36 14.18 4.52
N ALA A 309 15.61 13.12 4.16
CA ALA A 309 16.02 11.74 4.39
C ALA A 309 17.25 11.40 3.55
N ASP A 310 18.23 10.78 4.18
CA ASP A 310 19.39 10.24 3.43
C ASP A 310 18.88 9.09 2.55
N PRO A 311 19.20 9.06 1.25
CA PRO A 311 18.80 7.95 0.40
C PRO A 311 19.50 6.69 0.91
N ALA A 312 18.71 5.74 1.44
CA ALA A 312 19.19 4.44 1.91
C ALA A 312 19.63 3.55 0.73
#